data_c4d3a83189d5e80815f72de544ec4a0b
#
_entry.id   c4d3a83189d5e80815f72de544ec4a0b
#
_cell.length_a   1.000
_cell.length_b   1.000
_cell.length_c   1.000
_cell.angle_alpha   90.00
_cell.angle_beta   90.00
_cell.angle_gamma   90.00
#
_symmetry.space_group_name_H-M   'P 1'
#
loop_
_entity.id
_entity.type
_entity.pdbx_description
1 polymer ?
#
loop_
_entity_poly.entity_id
_entity_poly.type
_entity_poly.pdbx_seq_one_letter_code
_entity_poly.pdbx_strand_id
1 'polypeptide(L)'
;RNNGLTLLDKSYLWGDNLRLLQALDTINRRSVRYDYDTFGSLSGAVYGDGSRQWRNPDAMGNVYDSPDRTDRSYGRGGQLREDKKWRYYYDSHGNLVLKTIRRMEPSRNAKARDEFLAWQSGDYAYTWQGNGMLRSVTRPDGKTVTFKYDALGRRIEKVFDGRVYRYLWDGDVILHEWDYA
;
A
#
# COMPACT_ATOMS: atom_id res chain seq x y z
N ARG A 1 24.35 0.62 23.34
CA ARG A 1 25.38 -0.39 23.64
C ARG A 1 24.94 -1.24 24.83
N ASN A 2 25.08 -2.55 24.74
CA ASN A 2 24.81 -3.48 25.82
C ASN A 2 26.04 -4.39 25.97
N ASN A 3 26.63 -4.50 27.16
CA ASN A 3 27.83 -5.30 27.46
C ASN A 3 29.00 -5.07 26.47
N GLY A 4 29.23 -3.83 26.04
CA GLY A 4 30.25 -3.49 25.03
C GLY A 4 29.91 -3.80 23.59
N LEU A 5 28.78 -4.45 23.31
CA LEU A 5 28.29 -4.69 21.95
C LEU A 5 27.59 -3.45 21.39
N THR A 6 27.92 -3.11 20.15
CA THR A 6 27.20 -2.08 19.40
C THR A 6 25.93 -2.70 18.83
N LEU A 7 24.75 -2.29 19.33
CA LEU A 7 23.44 -2.81 18.90
C LEU A 7 22.88 -2.04 17.71
N LEU A 8 23.30 -0.82 17.50
CA LEU A 8 22.88 0.06 16.42
C LEU A 8 24.05 0.93 15.98
N ASP A 9 24.37 0.87 14.69
CA ASP A 9 25.35 1.75 14.05
C ASP A 9 24.82 2.12 12.67
N LYS A 10 24.22 3.31 12.58
CA LYS A 10 23.67 3.87 11.34
C LYS A 10 24.27 5.24 11.09
N SER A 11 24.63 5.47 9.85
CA SER A 11 25.06 6.77 9.36
C SER A 11 24.22 7.22 8.17
N TYR A 12 24.10 8.53 8.03
CA TYR A 12 23.27 9.16 7.00
C TYR A 12 24.08 10.26 6.32
N LEU A 13 24.06 10.25 4.99
CA LEU A 13 24.61 11.33 4.17
C LEU A 13 23.47 12.19 3.67
N TRP A 14 23.54 13.47 3.95
CA TRP A 14 22.58 14.47 3.53
C TRP A 14 23.19 15.36 2.46
N GLY A 15 22.45 15.69 1.44
CA GLY A 15 22.80 16.67 0.43
C GLY A 15 22.08 18.00 0.65
N ASP A 16 22.15 18.84 -0.38
CA ASP A 16 21.47 20.13 -0.39
C ASP A 16 19.96 19.97 -0.18
N ASN A 17 19.34 21.00 0.43
CA ASN A 17 17.90 21.02 0.74
C ASN A 17 17.43 19.88 1.63
N LEU A 18 18.28 19.41 2.56
CA LEU A 18 17.96 18.36 3.53
C LEU A 18 17.52 17.05 2.90
N ARG A 19 18.01 16.72 1.70
CA ARG A 19 17.72 15.44 1.04
C ARG A 19 18.64 14.36 1.55
N LEU A 20 18.08 13.24 1.98
CA LEU A 20 18.84 12.06 2.38
C LEU A 20 19.42 11.37 1.14
N LEU A 21 20.73 11.44 0.92
CA LEU A 21 21.39 10.83 -0.22
C LEU A 21 21.76 9.37 0.02
N GLN A 22 22.13 9.03 1.25
CA GLN A 22 22.53 7.66 1.59
C GLN A 22 22.23 7.35 3.06
N ALA A 23 21.84 6.10 3.30
CA ALA A 23 21.77 5.49 4.62
C ALA A 23 22.66 4.25 4.66
N LEU A 24 23.47 4.13 5.71
CA LEU A 24 24.33 2.96 5.98
C LEU A 24 23.91 2.34 7.32
N ASP A 25 23.78 1.04 7.35
CA ASP A 25 23.64 0.22 8.57
C ASP A 25 24.87 -0.69 8.62
N THR A 26 25.87 -0.30 9.43
CA THR A 26 27.17 -0.96 9.48
C THR A 26 27.05 -2.36 10.08
N ILE A 27 26.17 -2.53 11.07
CA ILE A 27 25.98 -3.82 11.75
C ILE A 27 25.36 -4.85 10.79
N ASN A 28 24.32 -4.46 10.08
CA ASN A 28 23.62 -5.35 9.16
C ASN A 28 24.23 -5.34 7.74
N ARG A 29 25.31 -4.58 7.53
CA ARG A 29 25.99 -4.42 6.22
C ARG A 29 25.02 -4.02 5.11
N ARG A 30 24.10 -3.13 5.39
CA ARG A 30 23.10 -2.64 4.46
C ARG A 30 23.39 -1.19 4.08
N SER A 31 23.24 -0.89 2.82
CA SER A 31 23.31 0.49 2.32
C SER A 31 22.15 0.76 1.37
N VAL A 32 21.67 1.99 1.40
CA VAL A 32 20.66 2.49 0.44
C VAL A 32 21.13 3.87 -0.02
N ARG A 33 21.19 4.06 -1.33
CA ARG A 33 21.39 5.36 -1.95
C ARG A 33 20.09 5.82 -2.59
N TYR A 34 19.73 7.08 -2.39
CA TYR A 34 18.48 7.66 -2.86
C TYR A 34 18.73 8.59 -4.04
N ASP A 35 17.91 8.47 -5.07
CA ASP A 35 17.91 9.32 -6.24
C ASP A 35 16.69 10.24 -6.20
N TYR A 36 16.87 11.48 -6.68
CA TYR A 36 15.82 12.49 -6.73
C TYR A 36 15.67 13.03 -8.15
N ASP A 37 14.45 13.40 -8.51
CA ASP A 37 14.17 14.07 -9.77
C ASP A 37 14.57 15.56 -9.72
N THR A 38 14.42 16.26 -10.84
CA THR A 38 14.74 17.70 -10.97
C THR A 38 13.89 18.59 -10.07
N PHE A 39 12.72 18.12 -9.63
CA PHE A 39 11.83 18.83 -8.71
C PHE A 39 12.12 18.51 -7.25
N GLY A 40 13.01 17.56 -6.98
CA GLY A 40 13.39 17.15 -5.65
C GLY A 40 12.52 16.06 -5.05
N SER A 41 11.68 15.43 -5.83
CA SER A 41 10.91 14.26 -5.41
C SER A 41 11.77 13.01 -5.48
N LEU A 42 11.63 12.11 -4.50
CA LEU A 42 12.33 10.83 -4.52
C LEU A 42 11.96 10.04 -5.78
N SER A 43 12.94 9.73 -6.61
CA SER A 43 12.76 9.03 -7.90
C SER A 43 13.21 7.57 -7.86
N GLY A 44 14.01 7.18 -6.87
CA GLY A 44 14.44 5.81 -6.72
C GLY A 44 15.35 5.56 -5.53
N ALA A 45 15.65 4.30 -5.31
CA ALA A 45 16.62 3.83 -4.34
C ALA A 45 17.46 2.70 -4.91
N VAL A 46 18.76 2.72 -4.63
CA VAL A 46 19.72 1.67 -5.00
C VAL A 46 20.22 1.03 -3.71
N TYR A 47 20.03 -0.27 -3.57
CA TYR A 47 20.44 -1.03 -2.40
C TYR A 47 21.89 -1.53 -2.54
N GLY A 48 22.49 -1.92 -1.42
CA GLY A 48 23.87 -2.39 -1.38
C GLY A 48 24.17 -3.66 -2.19
N ASP A 49 23.15 -4.45 -2.50
CA ASP A 49 23.22 -5.61 -3.38
C ASP A 49 23.13 -5.27 -4.88
N GLY A 50 23.05 -3.97 -5.21
CA GLY A 50 22.88 -3.48 -6.56
C GLY A 50 21.45 -3.48 -7.09
N SER A 51 20.49 -4.02 -6.32
CA SER A 51 19.09 -3.95 -6.70
C SER A 51 18.58 -2.50 -6.67
N ARG A 52 17.62 -2.19 -7.53
CA ARG A 52 17.05 -0.85 -7.65
C ARG A 52 15.54 -0.88 -7.54
N GLN A 53 15.00 0.02 -6.76
CA GLN A 53 13.57 0.33 -6.70
C GLN A 53 13.35 1.71 -7.34
N TRP A 54 12.46 1.75 -8.31
CA TRP A 54 12.05 3.00 -8.95
C TRP A 54 10.86 3.62 -8.22
N ARG A 55 10.82 4.93 -8.21
CA ARG A 55 9.67 5.75 -7.83
C ARG A 55 9.59 6.91 -8.82
N ASN A 56 9.14 6.62 -10.03
CA ASN A 56 9.16 7.55 -11.14
C ASN A 56 7.80 8.22 -11.31
N PRO A 57 7.54 9.40 -10.72
CA PRO A 57 6.25 10.07 -10.85
C PRO A 57 6.08 10.67 -12.25
N ASP A 58 4.84 10.68 -12.77
CA ASP A 58 4.48 11.52 -13.91
C ASP A 58 4.10 12.94 -13.45
N ALA A 59 3.74 13.80 -14.40
CA ALA A 59 3.34 15.18 -14.12
C ALA A 59 2.04 15.29 -13.30
N MET A 60 1.27 14.22 -13.20
CA MET A 60 0.03 14.15 -12.41
C MET A 60 0.25 13.55 -11.03
N GLY A 61 1.48 13.12 -10.72
CA GLY A 61 1.83 12.49 -9.46
C GLY A 61 1.59 10.97 -9.41
N ASN A 62 1.22 10.33 -10.52
CA ASN A 62 1.11 8.87 -10.58
C ASN A 62 2.51 8.25 -10.53
N VAL A 63 2.73 7.25 -9.69
CA VAL A 63 4.04 6.66 -9.42
C VAL A 63 4.23 5.35 -10.14
N TYR A 64 5.34 5.21 -10.87
CA TYR A 64 5.74 4.01 -11.61
C TYR A 64 6.97 3.37 -10.98
N ASP A 65 7.06 2.03 -11.05
CA ASP A 65 8.22 1.24 -10.59
C ASP A 65 9.17 0.90 -11.76
N SER A 66 9.08 1.65 -12.86
CA SER A 66 9.93 1.50 -14.04
C SER A 66 10.44 2.85 -14.52
N PRO A 67 11.61 2.89 -15.19
CA PRO A 67 12.17 4.14 -15.72
C PRO A 67 11.35 4.71 -16.88
N ASP A 68 10.67 3.86 -17.63
CA ASP A 68 9.90 4.19 -18.84
C ASP A 68 8.39 4.37 -18.57
N ARG A 69 7.95 4.19 -17.32
CA ARG A 69 6.55 4.32 -16.90
C ARG A 69 5.59 3.38 -17.62
N THR A 70 6.03 2.17 -17.96
CA THR A 70 5.23 1.18 -18.69
C THR A 70 4.64 0.08 -17.80
N ASP A 71 5.08 0.00 -16.55
CA ASP A 71 4.73 -1.07 -15.61
C ASP A 71 3.33 -0.95 -14.99
N ARG A 72 2.66 0.19 -15.19
CA ARG A 72 1.33 0.49 -14.62
C ARG A 72 0.49 1.30 -15.58
N SER A 73 -0.82 1.23 -15.40
CA SER A 73 -1.77 2.14 -16.03
C SER A 73 -2.68 2.80 -15.02
N TYR A 74 -2.96 4.06 -15.22
CA TYR A 74 -3.81 4.87 -14.36
C TYR A 74 -5.03 5.38 -15.12
N GLY A 75 -6.15 5.45 -14.43
CA GLY A 75 -7.38 6.05 -14.91
C GLY A 75 -7.57 7.48 -14.40
N ARG A 76 -8.79 7.98 -14.52
CA ARG A 76 -9.16 9.30 -14.01
C ARG A 76 -8.89 9.41 -12.50
N GLY A 77 -8.43 10.58 -12.06
CA GLY A 77 -8.17 10.85 -10.66
C GLY A 77 -7.01 10.04 -10.06
N GLY A 78 -6.07 9.53 -10.88
CA GLY A 78 -4.93 8.76 -10.40
C GLY A 78 -5.28 7.35 -9.92
N GLN A 79 -6.45 6.82 -10.28
CA GLN A 79 -6.82 5.46 -9.96
C GLN A 79 -5.92 4.46 -10.68
N LEU A 80 -5.17 3.64 -9.93
CA LEU A 80 -4.40 2.55 -10.50
C LEU A 80 -5.34 1.52 -11.15
N ARG A 81 -5.23 1.29 -12.44
CA ARG A 81 -6.07 0.34 -13.19
C ARG A 81 -5.41 -1.01 -13.36
N GLU A 82 -4.11 -1.01 -13.57
CA GLU A 82 -3.34 -2.21 -13.81
C GLU A 82 -1.88 -2.01 -13.40
N ASP A 83 -1.26 -3.06 -12.86
CA ASP A 83 0.17 -3.20 -12.70
C ASP A 83 0.65 -4.52 -13.35
N LYS A 84 1.91 -4.90 -13.15
CA LYS A 84 2.51 -6.13 -13.73
C LYS A 84 1.71 -7.41 -13.45
N LYS A 85 0.95 -7.44 -12.37
CA LYS A 85 0.23 -8.64 -11.91
C LYS A 85 -1.27 -8.43 -11.82
N TRP A 86 -1.71 -7.27 -11.34
CA TRP A 86 -3.06 -7.06 -10.88
C TRP A 86 -3.83 -6.05 -11.71
N ARG A 87 -5.15 -6.21 -11.73
CA ARG A 87 -6.13 -5.25 -12.23
C ARG A 87 -7.01 -4.80 -11.09
N TYR A 88 -7.39 -3.55 -11.14
CA TYR A 88 -8.09 -2.85 -10.07
C TYR A 88 -9.39 -2.28 -10.61
N TYR A 89 -10.50 -2.66 -9.98
CA TYR A 89 -11.83 -2.22 -10.37
C TYR A 89 -12.46 -1.43 -9.24
N TYR A 90 -13.14 -0.35 -9.61
CA TYR A 90 -13.67 0.64 -8.68
C TYR A 90 -15.18 0.78 -8.87
N ASP A 91 -15.88 1.13 -7.78
CA ASP A 91 -17.28 1.53 -7.82
C ASP A 91 -17.44 2.96 -8.38
N SER A 92 -18.71 3.42 -8.44
CA SER A 92 -19.04 4.77 -8.91
C SER A 92 -18.56 5.89 -7.97
N HIS A 93 -18.24 5.57 -6.73
CA HIS A 93 -17.70 6.49 -5.72
C HIS A 93 -16.17 6.55 -5.74
N GLY A 94 -15.52 5.72 -6.57
CA GLY A 94 -14.07 5.65 -6.64
C GLY A 94 -13.43 4.70 -5.64
N ASN A 95 -14.20 3.91 -4.92
CA ASN A 95 -13.67 2.93 -3.97
C ASN A 95 -13.23 1.67 -4.72
N LEU A 96 -12.07 1.11 -4.39
CA LEU A 96 -11.60 -0.16 -4.91
C LEU A 96 -12.53 -1.29 -4.43
N VAL A 97 -13.15 -2.02 -5.36
CA VAL A 97 -14.06 -3.14 -5.02
C VAL A 97 -13.46 -4.51 -5.34
N LEU A 98 -12.58 -4.58 -6.35
CA LEU A 98 -11.93 -5.84 -6.72
C LEU A 98 -10.49 -5.59 -7.18
N LYS A 99 -9.58 -6.44 -6.67
CA LYS A 99 -8.21 -6.57 -7.17
C LYS A 99 -8.01 -8.01 -7.61
N THR A 100 -7.73 -8.24 -8.89
CA THR A 100 -7.75 -9.57 -9.53
C THR A 100 -6.72 -9.67 -10.63
N ILE A 101 -6.35 -10.90 -11.01
CA ILE A 101 -5.60 -11.17 -12.23
C ILE A 101 -6.52 -11.35 -13.46
N ARG A 102 -7.82 -11.46 -13.25
CA ARG A 102 -8.82 -11.61 -14.32
C ARG A 102 -9.01 -10.31 -15.09
N ARG A 103 -9.37 -10.40 -16.35
CA ARG A 103 -9.76 -9.25 -17.17
C ARG A 103 -11.27 -9.24 -17.38
N MET A 104 -11.87 -8.06 -17.20
CA MET A 104 -13.26 -7.85 -17.58
C MET A 104 -13.37 -7.73 -19.08
N GLU A 105 -14.18 -8.59 -19.66
CA GLU A 105 -14.54 -8.46 -21.08
C GLU A 105 -15.44 -7.22 -21.27
N PRO A 106 -15.28 -6.49 -22.37
CA PRO A 106 -16.14 -5.37 -22.69
C PRO A 106 -17.62 -5.83 -22.75
N SER A 107 -18.42 -5.40 -21.79
CA SER A 107 -19.85 -5.70 -21.73
C SER A 107 -20.65 -4.49 -21.28
N ARG A 108 -21.78 -4.23 -21.96
CA ARG A 108 -22.78 -3.24 -21.53
C ARG A 108 -23.79 -3.84 -20.54
N ASN A 109 -23.77 -5.14 -20.33
CA ASN A 109 -24.70 -5.83 -19.45
C ASN A 109 -24.26 -5.65 -18.00
N ALA A 110 -25.07 -4.95 -17.19
CA ALA A 110 -24.79 -4.68 -15.78
C ALA A 110 -24.68 -5.97 -14.97
N LYS A 111 -25.55 -6.98 -15.22
CA LYS A 111 -25.50 -8.27 -14.53
C LYS A 111 -24.19 -8.99 -14.79
N ALA A 112 -23.70 -9.04 -16.02
CA ALA A 112 -22.42 -9.65 -16.36
C ALA A 112 -21.24 -8.93 -15.68
N ARG A 113 -21.33 -7.60 -15.54
CA ARG A 113 -20.35 -6.83 -14.79
C ARG A 113 -20.37 -7.16 -13.30
N ASP A 114 -21.54 -7.25 -12.69
CA ASP A 114 -21.69 -7.53 -11.27
C ASP A 114 -21.24 -8.97 -10.96
N GLU A 115 -21.53 -9.94 -11.82
CA GLU A 115 -21.02 -11.31 -11.73
C GLU A 115 -19.49 -11.35 -11.82
N PHE A 116 -18.88 -10.57 -12.72
CA PHE A 116 -17.43 -10.45 -12.80
C PHE A 116 -16.82 -9.85 -11.54
N LEU A 117 -17.44 -8.83 -10.95
CA LEU A 117 -16.96 -8.14 -9.76
C LEU A 117 -17.15 -8.98 -8.47
N ALA A 118 -17.94 -10.06 -8.53
CA ALA A 118 -18.02 -11.00 -7.43
C ALA A 118 -16.66 -11.68 -7.17
N TRP A 119 -16.31 -11.82 -5.89
CA TRP A 119 -15.09 -12.45 -5.48
C TRP A 119 -14.96 -13.88 -6.00
N GLN A 120 -13.77 -14.25 -6.44
CA GLN A 120 -13.37 -15.62 -6.75
C GLN A 120 -12.04 -15.94 -6.09
N SER A 121 -11.76 -17.23 -5.89
CA SER A 121 -10.49 -17.67 -5.31
C SER A 121 -9.30 -17.06 -6.05
N GLY A 122 -8.38 -16.48 -5.31
CA GLY A 122 -7.25 -15.73 -5.86
C GLY A 122 -7.44 -14.21 -5.91
N ASP A 123 -8.67 -13.71 -5.73
CA ASP A 123 -8.98 -12.28 -5.75
C ASP A 123 -8.90 -11.64 -4.36
N TYR A 124 -8.73 -10.32 -4.33
CA TYR A 124 -9.09 -9.49 -3.19
C TYR A 124 -10.39 -8.74 -3.50
N ALA A 125 -11.41 -8.88 -2.66
CA ALA A 125 -12.62 -8.07 -2.74
C ALA A 125 -12.72 -7.15 -1.53
N TYR A 126 -13.25 -5.95 -1.76
CA TYR A 126 -13.34 -4.89 -0.75
C TYR A 126 -14.79 -4.44 -0.62
N THR A 127 -15.26 -4.25 0.61
CA THR A 127 -16.57 -3.64 0.87
C THR A 127 -16.40 -2.38 1.70
N TRP A 128 -17.25 -1.40 1.47
CA TRP A 128 -17.15 -0.08 2.06
C TRP A 128 -18.41 0.27 2.83
N GLN A 129 -18.28 1.10 3.84
CA GLN A 129 -19.39 1.72 4.54
C GLN A 129 -19.88 2.93 3.74
N GLY A 130 -21.11 3.38 4.00
CA GLY A 130 -21.65 4.56 3.31
C GLY A 130 -20.89 5.86 3.55
N ASN A 131 -20.08 5.92 4.60
CA ASN A 131 -19.19 7.04 4.91
C ASN A 131 -17.80 6.93 4.25
N GLY A 132 -17.59 5.95 3.35
CA GLY A 132 -16.31 5.74 2.65
C GLY A 132 -15.25 4.99 3.46
N MET A 133 -15.56 4.46 4.63
CA MET A 133 -14.62 3.66 5.41
C MET A 133 -14.64 2.19 4.97
N LEU A 134 -13.46 1.56 4.93
CA LEU A 134 -13.32 0.16 4.56
C LEU A 134 -14.02 -0.74 5.59
N ARG A 135 -15.05 -1.49 5.17
CA ARG A 135 -15.78 -2.42 6.03
C ARG A 135 -15.08 -3.77 6.13
N SER A 136 -14.71 -4.34 4.99
CA SER A 136 -14.06 -5.64 4.95
C SER A 136 -13.17 -5.83 3.73
N VAL A 137 -12.26 -6.80 3.85
CA VAL A 137 -11.44 -7.32 2.75
C VAL A 137 -11.55 -8.83 2.74
N THR A 138 -12.04 -9.41 1.65
CA THR A 138 -11.94 -10.84 1.40
C THR A 138 -10.64 -11.12 0.64
N ARG A 139 -9.82 -11.99 1.19
CA ARG A 139 -8.48 -12.34 0.69
C ARG A 139 -8.56 -13.43 -0.38
N PRO A 140 -7.45 -13.68 -1.12
CA PRO A 140 -7.37 -14.76 -2.12
C PRO A 140 -7.70 -16.16 -1.60
N ASP A 141 -7.47 -16.41 -0.31
CA ASP A 141 -7.77 -17.66 0.39
C ASP A 141 -9.22 -17.76 0.90
N GLY A 142 -10.07 -16.77 0.60
CA GLY A 142 -11.45 -16.68 1.04
C GLY A 142 -11.64 -16.16 2.47
N LYS A 143 -10.57 -16.00 3.24
CA LYS A 143 -10.67 -15.44 4.59
C LYS A 143 -10.98 -13.95 4.52
N THR A 144 -11.85 -13.50 5.43
CA THR A 144 -12.27 -12.10 5.46
C THR A 144 -11.75 -11.39 6.69
N VAL A 145 -11.18 -10.21 6.46
CA VAL A 145 -10.82 -9.24 7.51
C VAL A 145 -11.94 -8.21 7.60
N THR A 146 -12.42 -7.92 8.80
CA THR A 146 -13.42 -6.87 9.02
C THR A 146 -12.89 -5.77 9.92
N PHE A 147 -13.47 -4.57 9.78
CA PHE A 147 -13.02 -3.38 10.51
C PHE A 147 -14.19 -2.62 11.11
N LYS A 148 -13.96 -2.04 12.30
CA LYS A 148 -14.85 -1.05 12.92
C LYS A 148 -14.09 0.23 13.24
N TYR A 149 -14.80 1.33 13.22
CA TYR A 149 -14.26 2.66 13.42
C TYR A 149 -15.10 3.40 14.46
N ASP A 150 -14.47 4.34 15.14
CA ASP A 150 -15.17 5.31 15.98
C ASP A 150 -15.76 6.45 15.13
N ALA A 151 -16.42 7.40 15.81
CA ALA A 151 -17.04 8.55 15.16
C ALA A 151 -16.03 9.51 14.49
N LEU A 152 -14.76 9.44 14.85
CA LEU A 152 -13.67 10.23 14.28
C LEU A 152 -12.98 9.52 13.11
N GLY A 153 -13.43 8.30 12.76
CA GLY A 153 -12.84 7.53 11.66
C GLY A 153 -11.61 6.72 12.04
N ARG A 154 -11.24 6.65 13.32
CA ARG A 154 -10.11 5.88 13.79
C ARG A 154 -10.52 4.42 13.95
N ARG A 155 -9.70 3.49 13.45
CA ARG A 155 -10.00 2.04 13.54
C ARG A 155 -9.91 1.56 14.99
N ILE A 156 -11.02 1.10 15.54
CA ILE A 156 -11.12 0.59 16.91
C ILE A 156 -11.12 -0.94 16.99
N GLU A 157 -11.43 -1.63 15.88
CA GLU A 157 -11.45 -3.09 15.84
C GLU A 157 -11.04 -3.60 14.45
N LYS A 158 -10.29 -4.69 14.45
CA LYS A 158 -10.01 -5.55 13.29
C LYS A 158 -10.27 -7.00 13.70
N VAL A 159 -11.05 -7.73 12.92
CA VAL A 159 -11.26 -9.18 13.13
C VAL A 159 -10.67 -9.94 11.96
N PHE A 160 -9.87 -10.95 12.27
CA PHE A 160 -9.29 -11.84 11.27
C PHE A 160 -9.06 -13.23 11.85
N ASP A 161 -9.57 -14.24 11.15
CA ASP A 161 -9.35 -15.67 11.47
C ASP A 161 -9.70 -16.01 12.95
N GLY A 162 -10.84 -15.50 13.43
CA GLY A 162 -11.31 -15.68 14.79
C GLY A 162 -10.67 -14.77 15.83
N ARG A 163 -9.55 -14.08 15.52
CA ARG A 163 -8.90 -13.12 16.41
C ARG A 163 -9.51 -11.74 16.27
N VAL A 164 -9.71 -11.11 17.42
CA VAL A 164 -10.17 -9.72 17.53
C VAL A 164 -9.02 -8.86 18.01
N TYR A 165 -8.65 -7.85 17.22
CA TYR A 165 -7.67 -6.83 17.55
C TYR A 165 -8.40 -5.54 17.89
N ARG A 166 -8.07 -4.94 19.02
CA ARG A 166 -8.65 -3.69 19.48
C ARG A 166 -7.61 -2.60 19.62
N TYR A 167 -8.03 -1.37 19.40
CA TYR A 167 -7.17 -0.19 19.42
C TYR A 167 -7.79 0.88 20.31
N LEU A 168 -7.01 1.39 21.24
CA LEU A 168 -7.32 2.57 22.03
C LEU A 168 -6.47 3.73 21.52
N TRP A 169 -7.10 4.88 21.34
CA TRP A 169 -6.47 6.05 20.76
C TRP A 169 -6.37 7.18 21.77
N ASP A 170 -5.26 7.92 21.73
CA ASP A 170 -5.09 9.23 22.35
C ASP A 170 -4.89 10.25 21.22
N GLY A 171 -5.93 11.04 20.94
CA GLY A 171 -5.96 11.86 19.72
C GLY A 171 -5.76 11.00 18.46
N ASP A 172 -4.69 11.28 17.70
CA ASP A 172 -4.33 10.56 16.47
C ASP A 172 -3.27 9.48 16.68
N VAL A 173 -2.88 9.20 17.94
CA VAL A 173 -1.87 8.21 18.29
C VAL A 173 -2.53 6.98 18.89
N ILE A 174 -2.11 5.78 18.46
CA ILE A 174 -2.54 4.52 19.11
C ILE A 174 -1.83 4.44 20.47
N LEU A 175 -2.61 4.47 21.54
CA LEU A 175 -2.13 4.34 22.91
C LEU A 175 -1.94 2.87 23.31
N HIS A 176 -2.89 2.02 22.89
CA HIS A 176 -2.90 0.61 23.20
C HIS A 176 -3.42 -0.22 22.02
N GLU A 177 -2.78 -1.36 21.80
CA GLU A 177 -3.28 -2.42 20.92
C GLU A 177 -3.25 -3.74 21.71
N TRP A 178 -4.32 -4.52 21.63
CA TRP A 178 -4.39 -5.87 22.23
C TRP A 178 -5.22 -6.79 21.34
N ASP A 179 -4.99 -8.08 21.47
CA ASP A 179 -5.77 -9.10 20.78
C ASP A 179 -6.28 -10.18 21.72
N TYR A 180 -7.37 -10.82 21.30
CA TYR A 180 -7.93 -12.00 21.95
C TYR A 180 -8.62 -12.91 20.92
N ALA A 181 -8.67 -14.20 21.24
CA ALA A 181 -9.36 -15.21 20.45
C ALA A 181 -10.79 -15.40 20.97
#